data_431ae68278899f4c4946dae3523a0c82
#
_entry.id   431ae68278899f4c4946dae3523a0c82
#
_cell.length_a   1.000
_cell.length_b   1.000
_cell.length_c   1.000
_cell.angle_alpha   90.00
_cell.angle_beta   90.00
_cell.angle_gamma   90.00
#
_symmetry.space_group_name_H-M   'P 1'
#
loop_
_entity.id
_entity.type
_entity.pdbx_description
1 polymer ?
#
loop_
_entity_poly.entity_id
_entity_poly.type
_entity_poly.pdbx_seq_one_letter_code
_entity_poly.pdbx_strand_id
1 'polypeptide(L)'
;YVKFDQTATYVMPENPDSAGDDAQRMEGLARIGYLRDYGKALISPVVGNAKSNNALTIDLGQQTTISYDLGTMRTIGTWTGGFLDFSGTLHHRLRAGGLPNARFEKIVRSDGWQWAWDGKAENETPDIFPKTVWPEDQLRYNGHYPHGEDTIISYSVQGRGVLESPKLQKMGKAVVIHHRMTINPGRNQLELIVLDDKPVIKGNSATIGFSKVWLQSEEPGLKFRSSENGKLVLQIPPSDNLIHFNVAFAHDESESIKNKQPSNQIANLAGKIKGGPRRWLTAHTTKGRLATSTFQGYVMDSITVPLKNAYNSWMRTSSLAFFPDGRLAVGTLPGDVWIVSGINNNLSQVTWQRFAAGLYEPLGMKVVDGVLTAITRGRIVKLHDYNNDGEADFYEAFFNEDEPDKGWHAYNFDLEVGKDGSFYYGRTGGFSQWSVPGGVVKVSADGKKSTVIGAGLRVPNGIGKLPDGRITLGDNQGTYVPASKISITRPDAFHGAGSWTCLL
;
A
#
# COMPACT_ATOMS: atom_id res chain seq x y z
N TYR A 1 13.97 -6.62 -26.47
CA TYR A 1 13.97 -7.37 -25.21
C TYR A 1 15.09 -6.82 -24.32
N VAL A 2 14.73 -6.25 -23.17
CA VAL A 2 15.70 -5.87 -22.13
C VAL A 2 15.85 -7.07 -21.20
N LYS A 3 17.00 -7.73 -21.21
CA LYS A 3 17.33 -8.74 -20.22
C LYS A 3 18.08 -8.07 -19.07
N PHE A 4 17.52 -8.10 -17.91
CA PHE A 4 18.25 -7.76 -16.69
C PHE A 4 19.29 -8.86 -16.43
N ASP A 5 20.55 -8.48 -16.24
CA ASP A 5 21.61 -9.43 -15.95
C ASP A 5 21.37 -10.08 -14.58
N GLN A 6 20.75 -11.24 -14.59
CA GLN A 6 20.60 -12.07 -13.40
C GLN A 6 21.84 -12.91 -13.09
N THR A 7 22.83 -12.92 -14.00
CA THR A 7 24.11 -13.61 -13.76
C THR A 7 25.13 -12.75 -12.99
N ALA A 8 24.89 -11.46 -12.82
CA ALA A 8 25.45 -10.78 -11.68
C ALA A 8 24.87 -11.53 -10.48
N THR A 9 25.56 -12.56 -10.04
CA THR A 9 25.23 -13.38 -8.91
C THR A 9 24.70 -12.42 -7.85
N TYR A 10 23.41 -12.49 -7.54
CA TYR A 10 22.91 -11.92 -6.32
C TYR A 10 23.70 -12.64 -5.24
N VAL A 11 24.87 -12.12 -4.95
CA VAL A 11 25.56 -12.46 -3.76
C VAL A 11 24.73 -11.80 -2.68
N MET A 12 23.66 -12.48 -2.33
CA MET A 12 23.28 -12.45 -0.92
C MET A 12 24.61 -12.60 -0.19
N PRO A 13 24.86 -11.89 0.89
CA PRO A 13 26.15 -11.98 1.57
C PRO A 13 26.38 -13.40 2.04
N GLU A 14 26.60 -14.34 1.25
CA GLU A 14 26.77 -15.78 1.33
C GLU A 14 25.72 -16.46 0.46
N ASN A 15 26.21 -17.17 -0.54
CA ASN A 15 25.46 -17.90 -1.54
C ASN A 15 24.23 -18.61 -0.92
N PRO A 16 22.98 -18.24 -1.27
CA PRO A 16 21.81 -18.91 -0.72
C PRO A 16 21.68 -20.38 -1.14
N ASP A 17 22.42 -20.81 -2.15
CA ASP A 17 22.47 -22.18 -2.65
C ASP A 17 23.67 -22.98 -2.13
N SER A 18 24.61 -22.37 -1.42
CA SER A 18 25.56 -23.12 -0.63
C SER A 18 24.78 -23.78 0.52
N ALA A 19 24.88 -25.09 0.62
CA ALA A 19 24.19 -25.94 1.60
C ALA A 19 24.60 -25.68 3.06
N GLY A 20 24.79 -24.44 3.42
CA GLY A 20 24.90 -23.94 4.76
C GLY A 20 23.50 -23.70 5.33
N ASP A 21 23.36 -24.04 6.56
CA ASP A 21 22.22 -23.97 7.45
C ASP A 21 21.10 -22.99 6.98
N ASP A 22 19.94 -23.52 6.64
CA ASP A 22 18.74 -22.76 6.31
C ASP A 22 18.42 -21.65 7.35
N ALA A 23 18.83 -21.82 8.60
CA ALA A 23 18.66 -20.84 9.68
C ALA A 23 19.54 -19.60 9.46
N GLN A 24 20.83 -19.74 9.11
CA GLN A 24 21.71 -18.58 8.86
C GLN A 24 21.29 -17.81 7.61
N ARG A 25 20.87 -18.54 6.57
CA ARG A 25 20.27 -17.93 5.36
C ARG A 25 19.03 -17.11 5.69
N MET A 26 18.20 -17.65 6.56
CA MET A 26 16.96 -17.01 6.97
C MET A 26 17.18 -15.77 7.82
N GLU A 27 18.16 -15.83 8.72
CA GLU A 27 18.58 -14.67 9.51
C GLU A 27 19.14 -13.56 8.62
N GLY A 28 19.95 -13.89 7.61
CA GLY A 28 20.46 -12.95 6.63
C GLY A 28 19.35 -12.25 5.84
N LEU A 29 18.35 -12.98 5.38
CA LEU A 29 17.18 -12.43 4.66
C LEU A 29 16.29 -11.56 5.55
N ALA A 30 16.03 -12.00 6.78
CA ALA A 30 15.31 -11.22 7.76
C ALA A 30 16.04 -9.90 8.05
N ARG A 31 17.37 -9.94 8.23
CA ARG A 31 18.21 -8.78 8.47
C ARG A 31 18.16 -7.76 7.34
N ILE A 32 18.21 -8.20 6.07
CA ILE A 32 18.05 -7.30 4.91
C ILE A 32 16.67 -6.62 4.96
N GLY A 33 15.61 -7.35 5.29
CA GLY A 33 14.27 -6.79 5.44
C GLY A 33 14.18 -5.69 6.49
N TYR A 34 14.89 -5.82 7.59
CA TYR A 34 14.90 -4.79 8.66
C TYR A 34 15.71 -3.55 8.30
N LEU A 35 16.71 -3.67 7.43
CA LEU A 35 17.58 -2.58 7.02
C LEU A 35 17.07 -1.82 5.82
N ARG A 36 16.05 -2.33 5.15
CA ARG A 36 15.48 -1.71 3.96
C ARG A 36 14.76 -0.41 4.31
N ASP A 37 15.00 0.62 3.51
CA ASP A 37 14.21 1.85 3.55
C ASP A 37 12.87 1.63 2.81
N TYR A 38 11.76 1.58 3.54
CA TYR A 38 10.39 1.46 2.99
C TYR A 38 9.74 2.80 2.68
N GLY A 39 10.45 3.91 2.85
CA GLY A 39 9.92 5.23 2.54
C GLY A 39 8.92 5.79 3.55
N LYS A 40 8.93 5.35 4.80
CA LYS A 40 8.01 5.73 5.89
C LYS A 40 6.61 5.13 5.83
N ALA A 41 6.11 4.73 4.67
CA ALA A 41 4.79 4.14 4.53
C ALA A 41 4.83 2.92 3.62
N LEU A 42 4.11 1.87 3.98
CA LEU A 42 4.00 0.65 3.19
C LEU A 42 2.53 0.23 3.11
N ILE A 43 2.05 0.02 1.89
CA ILE A 43 0.76 -0.63 1.65
C ILE A 43 1.01 -2.13 1.56
N SER A 44 0.44 -2.92 2.47
CA SER A 44 0.59 -4.38 2.45
C SER A 44 -0.53 -5.06 3.23
N PRO A 45 -0.76 -6.36 3.06
CA PRO A 45 -1.40 -7.14 4.11
C PRO A 45 -0.59 -7.05 5.40
N VAL A 46 -1.24 -7.06 6.54
CA VAL A 46 -0.56 -7.06 7.84
C VAL A 46 -1.29 -7.93 8.87
N VAL A 47 -0.51 -8.58 9.72
CA VAL A 47 -0.98 -9.30 10.90
C VAL A 47 -0.42 -8.57 12.12
N GLY A 48 -1.30 -8.00 12.92
CA GLY A 48 -1.00 -7.32 14.17
C GLY A 48 -2.01 -7.77 15.23
N ASN A 49 -2.50 -6.85 16.06
CA ASN A 49 -3.62 -7.11 16.95
C ASN A 49 -4.90 -7.48 16.20
N ALA A 50 -5.08 -6.89 15.04
CA ALA A 50 -6.06 -7.29 14.05
C ALA A 50 -5.36 -7.68 12.75
N LYS A 51 -6.07 -8.36 11.85
CA LYS A 51 -5.60 -8.64 10.50
C LYS A 51 -6.22 -7.65 9.54
N SER A 52 -5.43 -7.17 8.58
CA SER A 52 -5.93 -6.52 7.39
C SER A 52 -5.26 -7.11 6.15
N ASN A 53 -6.05 -7.30 5.11
CA ASN A 53 -5.52 -7.71 3.80
C ASN A 53 -5.01 -6.51 3.00
N ASN A 54 -5.29 -5.30 3.47
CA ASN A 54 -5.12 -4.05 2.75
C ASN A 54 -4.83 -2.92 3.74
N ALA A 55 -3.61 -2.86 4.26
CA ALA A 55 -3.22 -1.90 5.28
C ALA A 55 -2.22 -0.87 4.76
N LEU A 56 -2.27 0.34 5.30
CA LEU A 56 -1.20 1.33 5.24
C LEU A 56 -0.49 1.35 6.59
N THR A 57 0.74 0.90 6.62
CA THR A 57 1.59 0.90 7.82
C THR A 57 2.60 2.03 7.72
N ILE A 58 2.67 2.87 8.74
CA ILE A 58 3.47 4.10 8.79
C ILE A 58 4.48 4.01 9.92
N ASP A 59 5.75 4.23 9.58
CA ASP A 59 6.84 4.42 10.53
C ASP A 59 6.81 5.86 11.07
N LEU A 60 6.46 6.02 12.33
CA LEU A 60 6.43 7.30 13.02
C LEU A 60 7.80 7.73 13.56
N GLY A 61 8.82 6.92 13.34
CA GLY A 61 10.16 7.10 13.91
C GLY A 61 10.29 6.53 15.32
N GLN A 62 11.52 6.50 15.83
CA GLN A 62 11.84 6.01 17.19
C GLN A 62 11.25 4.62 17.48
N GLN A 63 11.27 3.72 16.49
CA GLN A 63 10.71 2.36 16.53
C GLN A 63 9.21 2.31 16.84
N THR A 64 8.47 3.37 16.55
CA THR A 64 7.02 3.43 16.74
C THR A 64 6.31 3.37 15.40
N THR A 65 5.29 2.55 15.31
CA THR A 65 4.56 2.27 14.07
C THR A 65 3.06 2.35 14.32
N ILE A 66 2.33 2.86 13.32
CA ILE A 66 0.87 2.83 13.28
C ILE A 66 0.41 2.18 11.97
N SER A 67 -0.69 1.44 12.00
CA SER A 67 -1.25 0.79 10.82
C SER A 67 -2.75 1.01 10.72
N TYR A 68 -3.21 1.32 9.51
CA TYR A 68 -4.61 1.55 9.15
C TYR A 68 -5.09 0.51 8.16
N ASP A 69 -6.30 0.02 8.35
CA ASP A 69 -7.03 -0.73 7.34
C ASP A 69 -7.58 0.24 6.29
N LEU A 70 -7.20 0.08 5.03
CA LEU A 70 -7.56 1.02 3.96
C LEU A 70 -9.00 0.84 3.43
N GLY A 71 -9.65 -0.23 3.81
CA GLY A 71 -11.06 -0.46 3.45
C GLY A 71 -12.04 0.26 4.38
N THR A 72 -11.64 0.53 5.62
CA THR A 72 -12.48 1.08 6.68
C THR A 72 -11.87 2.27 7.40
N MET A 73 -10.61 2.58 7.12
CA MET A 73 -9.78 3.60 7.81
C MET A 73 -9.71 3.39 9.33
N ARG A 74 -9.96 2.16 9.79
CA ARG A 74 -9.77 1.78 11.18
C ARG A 74 -8.29 1.56 11.46
N THR A 75 -7.81 1.97 12.64
CA THR A 75 -6.47 1.58 13.08
C THR A 75 -6.44 0.08 13.40
N ILE A 76 -5.46 -0.63 12.83
CA ILE A 76 -5.18 -2.04 13.12
C ILE A 76 -4.43 -2.14 14.44
N GLY A 77 -3.59 -1.14 14.71
CA GLY A 77 -2.83 -1.02 15.95
C GLY A 77 -1.74 0.05 15.85
N THR A 78 -1.23 0.40 17.01
CA THR A 78 -0.04 1.22 17.19
C THR A 78 0.88 0.49 18.16
N TRP A 79 2.15 0.35 17.81
CA TRP A 79 3.12 -0.41 18.60
C TRP A 79 4.50 0.22 18.61
N THR A 80 5.33 -0.19 19.60
CA THR A 80 6.76 0.10 19.66
C THR A 80 7.57 -1.19 19.47
N GLY A 81 8.85 -1.06 19.09
CA GLY A 81 9.76 -2.19 18.87
C GLY A 81 10.19 -2.40 17.42
N GLY A 82 9.64 -1.63 16.49
CA GLY A 82 10.04 -1.66 15.08
C GLY A 82 8.88 -1.57 14.12
N PHE A 83 9.17 -1.73 12.84
CA PHE A 83 8.21 -1.57 11.75
C PHE A 83 7.41 -2.87 11.54
N LEU A 84 7.83 -3.70 10.59
CA LEU A 84 7.19 -4.97 10.26
C LEU A 84 8.24 -6.09 10.18
N ASP A 85 7.82 -7.30 10.49
CA ASP A 85 8.60 -8.51 10.28
C ASP A 85 8.18 -9.20 8.98
N PHE A 86 9.08 -9.23 8.02
CA PHE A 86 8.91 -9.86 6.72
C PHE A 86 9.53 -11.26 6.65
N SER A 87 10.16 -11.75 7.72
CA SER A 87 10.90 -13.02 7.70
C SER A 87 10.08 -14.21 7.23
N GLY A 88 8.78 -14.17 7.43
CA GLY A 88 7.81 -15.18 6.98
C GLY A 88 7.26 -14.99 5.57
N THR A 89 7.64 -13.94 4.84
CA THR A 89 7.01 -13.56 3.57
C THR A 89 7.85 -13.95 2.34
N LEU A 90 7.19 -14.05 1.17
CA LEU A 90 7.90 -14.22 -0.11
C LEU A 90 8.82 -13.06 -0.47
N HIS A 91 8.68 -11.91 0.18
CA HIS A 91 9.57 -10.77 -0.01
C HIS A 91 10.97 -11.01 0.57
N HIS A 92 11.12 -12.01 1.44
CA HIS A 92 12.38 -12.37 2.07
C HIS A 92 12.70 -13.87 2.02
N ARG A 93 11.73 -14.70 1.59
CA ARG A 93 11.90 -16.16 1.44
C ARG A 93 11.39 -16.63 0.08
N LEU A 94 12.13 -17.51 -0.57
CA LEU A 94 11.69 -18.11 -1.84
C LEU A 94 10.51 -19.09 -1.70
N ARG A 95 10.19 -19.56 -0.49
CA ARG A 95 9.14 -20.57 -0.23
C ARG A 95 8.29 -20.27 1.01
N ALA A 96 8.14 -19.02 1.38
CA ALA A 96 7.31 -18.67 2.53
C ALA A 96 5.91 -18.25 2.11
N GLY A 97 4.90 -18.66 2.85
CA GLY A 97 3.49 -18.32 2.63
C GLY A 97 2.91 -17.38 3.70
N GLY A 98 3.77 -16.71 4.46
CA GLY A 98 3.34 -15.79 5.50
C GLY A 98 3.03 -14.38 5.00
N LEU A 99 2.28 -13.65 5.79
CA LEU A 99 2.05 -12.20 5.64
C LEU A 99 3.01 -11.43 6.55
N PRO A 100 3.27 -10.13 6.27
CA PRO A 100 4.02 -9.28 7.17
C PRO A 100 3.36 -9.22 8.55
N ASN A 101 4.15 -9.35 9.61
CA ASN A 101 3.68 -9.27 10.99
C ASN A 101 4.11 -7.96 11.63
N ALA A 102 3.29 -7.43 12.51
CA ALA A 102 3.70 -6.35 13.39
C ALA A 102 4.87 -6.80 14.27
N ARG A 103 5.92 -5.97 14.31
CA ARG A 103 7.07 -6.20 15.18
C ARG A 103 6.94 -5.32 16.41
N PHE A 104 6.44 -5.87 17.51
CA PHE A 104 6.16 -5.06 18.68
C PHE A 104 6.79 -5.59 19.98
N GLU A 105 7.26 -4.65 20.78
CA GLU A 105 7.61 -4.86 22.18
C GLU A 105 6.44 -4.51 23.10
N LYS A 106 5.73 -3.42 22.76
CA LYS A 106 4.56 -2.95 23.50
C LYS A 106 3.51 -2.43 22.53
N ILE A 107 2.27 -2.82 22.75
CA ILE A 107 1.11 -2.24 22.11
C ILE A 107 0.80 -0.92 22.81
N VAL A 108 0.76 0.17 22.04
CA VAL A 108 0.40 1.50 22.53
C VAL A 108 -1.12 1.70 22.50
N ARG A 109 -1.75 1.14 21.46
CA ARG A 109 -3.19 1.19 21.26
C ARG A 109 -3.63 0.05 20.36
N SER A 110 -4.74 -0.61 20.69
CA SER A 110 -5.24 -1.77 19.95
C SER A 110 -6.57 -1.56 19.25
N ASP A 111 -7.39 -0.56 19.65
CA ASP A 111 -8.79 -0.48 19.28
C ASP A 111 -9.35 0.95 19.26
N GLY A 112 -10.54 1.10 18.71
CA GLY A 112 -11.42 2.25 18.84
C GLY A 112 -11.35 3.28 17.73
N TRP A 113 -10.22 3.57 17.10
CA TRP A 113 -10.15 4.59 16.05
C TRP A 113 -10.80 4.11 14.76
N GLN A 114 -12.03 4.55 14.53
CA GLN A 114 -12.79 4.24 13.30
C GLN A 114 -13.91 5.26 13.08
N TRP A 115 -14.27 5.48 11.83
CA TRP A 115 -15.43 6.29 11.49
C TRP A 115 -16.73 5.55 11.87
N ALA A 116 -17.73 6.31 12.26
CA ALA A 116 -19.04 5.76 12.54
C ALA A 116 -19.77 5.40 11.24
N TRP A 117 -20.39 4.21 11.22
CA TRP A 117 -21.22 3.80 10.09
C TRP A 117 -22.44 4.73 9.99
N ASP A 118 -22.71 5.21 8.77
CA ASP A 118 -23.82 6.12 8.49
C ASP A 118 -23.85 7.36 9.40
N GLY A 119 -22.65 7.82 9.81
CA GLY A 119 -22.41 9.05 10.58
C GLY A 119 -22.83 9.01 12.03
N LYS A 120 -23.22 7.85 12.59
CA LYS A 120 -23.65 7.71 13.99
C LYS A 120 -22.96 6.56 14.69
N ALA A 121 -22.36 6.83 15.81
CA ALA A 121 -21.60 5.85 16.60
C ALA A 121 -22.46 4.75 17.23
N GLU A 122 -23.75 4.97 17.30
CA GLU A 122 -24.76 4.01 17.76
C GLU A 122 -25.09 2.96 16.71
N ASN A 123 -24.84 3.26 15.42
CA ASN A 123 -25.14 2.33 14.34
C ASN A 123 -24.16 1.15 14.36
N GLU A 124 -24.68 -0.04 14.14
CA GLU A 124 -23.84 -1.22 13.92
C GLU A 124 -23.24 -1.17 12.52
N THR A 125 -21.94 -1.49 12.44
CA THR A 125 -21.30 -1.69 11.14
C THR A 125 -21.83 -3.00 10.54
N PRO A 126 -22.42 -2.97 9.33
CA PRO A 126 -22.94 -4.19 8.72
C PRO A 126 -21.81 -5.17 8.40
N ASP A 127 -22.13 -6.46 8.43
CA ASP A 127 -21.27 -7.49 7.86
C ASP A 127 -21.27 -7.36 6.33
N ILE A 128 -20.14 -7.02 5.76
CA ILE A 128 -19.98 -6.83 4.32
C ILE A 128 -19.24 -8.00 3.66
N PHE A 129 -18.97 -9.09 4.40
CA PHE A 129 -18.27 -10.26 3.84
C PHE A 129 -18.96 -10.77 2.55
N PRO A 130 -18.21 -11.16 1.49
CA PRO A 130 -16.75 -11.31 1.41
C PRO A 130 -15.95 -10.00 1.17
N LYS A 131 -16.63 -8.89 0.94
CA LYS A 131 -15.98 -7.59 0.83
C LYS A 131 -15.35 -7.19 2.15
N THR A 132 -14.27 -6.43 2.09
CA THR A 132 -13.58 -5.88 3.27
C THR A 132 -13.41 -4.37 3.18
N VAL A 133 -13.97 -3.77 2.14
CA VAL A 133 -13.94 -2.34 1.85
C VAL A 133 -15.36 -1.80 1.95
N TRP A 134 -15.53 -0.72 2.70
CA TRP A 134 -16.82 -0.05 2.80
C TRP A 134 -17.25 0.54 1.45
N PRO A 135 -18.56 0.67 1.19
CA PRO A 135 -19.05 1.38 0.01
C PRO A 135 -18.49 2.80 -0.09
N GLU A 136 -18.22 3.26 -1.30
CA GLU A 136 -17.56 4.56 -1.55
C GLU A 136 -18.35 5.77 -1.04
N ASP A 137 -19.66 5.66 -0.93
CA ASP A 137 -20.53 6.67 -0.33
C ASP A 137 -20.35 6.76 1.19
N GLN A 138 -19.88 5.71 1.85
CA GLN A 138 -19.53 5.70 3.26
C GLN A 138 -18.07 6.09 3.49
N LEU A 139 -17.14 5.44 2.81
CA LEU A 139 -15.72 5.71 2.95
C LEU A 139 -14.93 5.28 1.72
N ARG A 140 -14.02 6.14 1.26
CA ARG A 140 -13.09 5.81 0.17
C ARG A 140 -11.67 6.27 0.50
N TYR A 141 -10.72 5.35 0.47
CA TYR A 141 -9.30 5.70 0.47
C TYR A 141 -8.91 6.28 -0.88
N ASN A 142 -8.34 7.51 -0.90
CA ASN A 142 -7.97 8.24 -2.11
C ASN A 142 -6.46 8.16 -2.40
N GLY A 143 -5.65 7.80 -1.39
CA GLY A 143 -4.21 7.73 -1.53
C GLY A 143 -3.46 8.32 -0.34
N HIS A 144 -2.15 8.51 -0.50
CA HIS A 144 -1.35 9.17 0.53
C HIS A 144 -0.23 10.00 -0.10
N TYR A 145 0.19 11.02 0.65
CA TYR A 145 1.27 11.94 0.28
C TYR A 145 2.45 11.73 1.23
N PRO A 146 3.63 11.26 0.75
CA PRO A 146 4.87 11.41 1.49
C PRO A 146 5.28 12.89 1.48
N HIS A 147 5.59 13.46 2.65
CA HIS A 147 6.03 14.84 2.76
C HIS A 147 7.07 14.98 3.88
N GLY A 148 8.33 14.87 3.54
CA GLY A 148 9.43 14.85 4.51
C GLY A 148 9.27 13.69 5.50
N GLU A 149 9.16 14.00 6.79
CA GLU A 149 8.93 12.99 7.84
C GLU A 149 7.44 12.66 8.05
N ASP A 150 6.54 13.39 7.40
CA ASP A 150 5.10 13.17 7.51
C ASP A 150 4.61 12.21 6.39
N THR A 151 3.62 11.39 6.71
CA THR A 151 2.75 10.74 5.73
C THR A 151 1.35 11.31 5.91
N ILE A 152 0.78 11.83 4.84
CA ILE A 152 -0.57 12.41 4.87
C ILE A 152 -1.50 11.48 4.11
N ILE A 153 -2.44 10.88 4.82
CA ILE A 153 -3.44 9.97 4.27
C ILE A 153 -4.59 10.82 3.72
N SER A 154 -5.04 10.53 2.51
CA SER A 154 -6.19 11.16 1.88
C SER A 154 -7.31 10.15 1.71
N TYR A 155 -8.49 10.47 2.22
CA TYR A 155 -9.69 9.66 2.07
C TYR A 155 -10.94 10.53 2.14
N SER A 156 -12.10 9.96 1.88
CA SER A 156 -13.38 10.64 2.04
C SER A 156 -14.30 9.83 2.93
N VAL A 157 -15.11 10.52 3.73
CA VAL A 157 -16.14 9.95 4.60
C VAL A 157 -17.45 10.64 4.31
N GLN A 158 -18.43 9.88 3.84
CA GLN A 158 -19.76 10.38 3.46
C GLN A 158 -19.68 11.65 2.58
N GLY A 159 -18.80 11.61 1.60
CA GLY A 159 -18.56 12.69 0.63
C GLY A 159 -17.68 13.84 1.12
N ARG A 160 -17.31 13.91 2.43
CA ARG A 160 -16.36 14.90 2.94
C ARG A 160 -14.93 14.41 2.83
N GLY A 161 -14.06 15.16 2.16
CA GLY A 161 -12.63 14.85 2.07
C GLY A 161 -11.93 15.02 3.41
N VAL A 162 -11.06 14.09 3.74
CA VAL A 162 -10.27 14.06 4.98
C VAL A 162 -8.80 13.89 4.62
N LEU A 163 -7.95 14.72 5.23
CA LEU A 163 -6.51 14.52 5.29
C LEU A 163 -6.15 14.20 6.75
N GLU A 164 -5.45 13.11 6.94
CA GLU A 164 -4.99 12.67 8.25
C GLU A 164 -3.49 12.44 8.22
N SER A 165 -2.78 12.92 9.25
CA SER A 165 -1.34 12.67 9.38
C SER A 165 -0.99 12.31 10.81
N PRO A 166 -0.68 11.02 11.08
CA PRO A 166 -0.27 10.59 12.39
C PRO A 166 1.15 11.11 12.71
N LYS A 167 1.39 11.45 13.97
CA LYS A 167 2.69 11.90 14.46
C LYS A 167 2.98 11.42 15.86
N LEU A 168 4.25 11.11 16.11
CA LEU A 168 4.74 10.69 17.41
C LEU A 168 5.22 11.90 18.23
N GLN A 169 4.88 11.90 19.53
CA GLN A 169 5.52 12.73 20.55
C GLN A 169 5.90 11.86 21.75
N LYS A 170 7.11 12.04 22.29
CA LYS A 170 7.48 11.46 23.59
C LYS A 170 7.23 12.47 24.70
N MET A 171 6.56 12.02 25.76
CA MET A 171 6.33 12.79 27.00
C MET A 171 6.86 12.02 28.20
N GLY A 172 8.15 12.19 28.49
CA GLY A 172 8.84 11.35 29.46
C GLY A 172 8.95 9.90 28.95
N LYS A 173 8.38 8.96 29.69
CA LYS A 173 8.33 7.53 29.29
C LYS A 173 7.11 7.21 28.41
N ALA A 174 6.12 8.08 28.36
CA ALA A 174 4.89 7.84 27.60
C ALA A 174 5.07 8.17 26.12
N VAL A 175 4.39 7.39 25.29
CA VAL A 175 4.25 7.61 23.85
C VAL A 175 2.89 8.27 23.62
N VAL A 176 2.90 9.43 22.96
CA VAL A 176 1.69 10.13 22.54
C VAL A 176 1.60 10.07 21.02
N ILE A 177 0.48 9.59 20.52
CA ILE A 177 0.17 9.58 19.10
C ILE A 177 -0.82 10.72 18.81
N HIS A 178 -0.44 11.57 17.91
CA HIS A 178 -1.26 12.66 17.39
C HIS A 178 -1.89 12.23 16.08
N HIS A 179 -3.20 12.38 15.93
CA HIS A 179 -3.93 12.31 14.67
C HIS A 179 -4.26 13.74 14.25
N ARG A 180 -3.42 14.32 13.41
CA ARG A 180 -3.62 15.67 12.85
C ARG A 180 -4.60 15.55 11.69
N MET A 181 -5.66 16.32 11.71
CA MET A 181 -6.78 16.21 10.80
C MET A 181 -7.06 17.53 10.08
N THR A 182 -7.38 17.44 8.79
CA THR A 182 -8.00 18.53 8.03
C THR A 182 -9.19 17.94 7.29
N ILE A 183 -10.39 18.50 7.51
CA ILE A 183 -11.63 18.01 6.91
C ILE A 183 -12.22 19.09 6.02
N ASN A 184 -12.63 18.70 4.81
CA ASN A 184 -13.24 19.58 3.84
C ASN A 184 -14.62 20.08 4.29
N PRO A 185 -15.07 21.25 3.78
CA PRO A 185 -16.43 21.71 3.97
C PRO A 185 -17.47 20.63 3.66
N GLY A 186 -18.60 20.68 4.36
CA GLY A 186 -19.71 19.77 4.11
C GLY A 186 -20.85 20.00 5.10
N ARG A 187 -22.07 19.62 4.67
CA ARG A 187 -23.31 19.90 5.42
C ARG A 187 -23.72 18.79 6.37
N ASN A 188 -23.12 17.63 6.25
CA ASN A 188 -23.37 16.49 7.14
C ASN A 188 -22.45 16.55 8.35
N GLN A 189 -23.00 16.19 9.52
CA GLN A 189 -22.22 15.90 10.71
C GLN A 189 -21.51 14.57 10.50
N LEU A 190 -20.27 14.45 10.99
CA LEU A 190 -19.54 13.19 11.05
C LEU A 190 -19.25 12.80 12.49
N GLU A 191 -19.11 11.53 12.75
CA GLU A 191 -18.68 11.00 14.05
C GLU A 191 -17.52 10.04 13.89
N LEU A 192 -16.50 10.26 14.71
CA LEU A 192 -15.32 9.41 14.80
C LEU A 192 -15.31 8.76 16.17
N ILE A 193 -15.38 7.43 16.21
CA ILE A 193 -15.18 6.65 17.42
C ILE A 193 -13.69 6.69 17.73
N VAL A 194 -13.34 7.27 18.86
CA VAL A 194 -11.94 7.48 19.26
C VAL A 194 -11.46 6.30 20.11
N LEU A 195 -12.28 5.83 21.03
CA LEU A 195 -12.04 4.64 21.84
C LEU A 195 -13.34 3.88 22.08
N ASP A 196 -13.25 2.56 22.09
CA ASP A 196 -14.39 1.65 22.25
C ASP A 196 -14.54 1.22 23.72
N ASP A 197 -14.60 2.21 24.62
CA ASP A 197 -14.82 2.00 26.05
C ASP A 197 -15.35 3.28 26.71
N LYS A 198 -15.96 3.14 27.89
CA LYS A 198 -16.69 4.20 28.59
C LYS A 198 -15.77 5.31 29.11
N PRO A 199 -15.88 6.55 28.60
CA PRO A 199 -15.01 7.65 28.95
C PRO A 199 -15.48 8.41 30.19
N VAL A 200 -14.51 9.04 30.89
CA VAL A 200 -14.75 10.21 31.75
C VAL A 200 -14.30 11.45 30.98
N ILE A 201 -15.26 12.24 30.52
CA ILE A 201 -15.02 13.44 29.70
C ILE A 201 -14.93 14.68 30.58
N LYS A 202 -13.87 15.48 30.33
CA LYS A 202 -13.67 16.79 30.99
C LYS A 202 -13.27 17.85 29.94
N GLY A 203 -14.24 18.59 29.41
CA GLY A 203 -14.00 19.54 28.32
C GLY A 203 -13.39 18.87 27.11
N ASN A 204 -12.23 19.35 26.68
CA ASN A 204 -11.48 18.81 25.52
C ASN A 204 -10.56 17.61 25.87
N SER A 205 -10.79 16.93 26.98
CA SER A 205 -10.05 15.72 27.33
C SER A 205 -10.97 14.60 27.81
N ALA A 206 -10.53 13.37 27.61
CA ALA A 206 -11.21 12.19 28.13
C ALA A 206 -10.19 11.22 28.73
N THR A 207 -10.63 10.45 29.72
CA THR A 207 -9.83 9.42 30.39
C THR A 207 -10.60 8.10 30.37
N ILE A 208 -9.91 7.02 30.04
CA ILE A 208 -10.44 5.65 30.01
C ILE A 208 -9.35 4.73 30.59
N GLY A 209 -9.52 4.27 31.83
CA GLY A 209 -8.46 3.51 32.50
C GLY A 209 -7.14 4.30 32.52
N PHE A 210 -6.07 3.68 32.03
CA PHE A 210 -4.75 4.33 31.88
C PHE A 210 -4.59 5.13 30.57
N SER A 211 -5.61 5.17 29.73
CA SER A 211 -5.59 5.92 28.48
C SER A 211 -6.10 7.34 28.68
N LYS A 212 -5.45 8.28 28.02
CA LYS A 212 -5.84 9.70 28.02
C LYS A 212 -5.89 10.22 26.59
N VAL A 213 -6.93 10.99 26.31
CA VAL A 213 -7.18 11.58 24.99
C VAL A 213 -7.38 13.08 25.17
N TRP A 214 -6.83 13.85 24.23
CA TRP A 214 -6.97 15.29 24.19
C TRP A 214 -7.42 15.72 22.78
N LEU A 215 -8.41 16.59 22.76
CA LEU A 215 -8.83 17.30 21.55
C LEU A 215 -8.17 18.68 21.55
N GLN A 216 -7.46 18.99 20.50
CA GLN A 216 -6.89 20.30 20.22
C GLN A 216 -7.60 20.86 19.00
N SER A 217 -8.38 21.92 19.17
CA SER A 217 -9.15 22.55 18.09
C SER A 217 -9.50 23.98 18.48
N GLU A 218 -9.56 24.84 17.47
CA GLU A 218 -10.13 26.18 17.55
C GLU A 218 -11.56 26.23 16.97
N GLU A 219 -12.03 25.11 16.41
CA GLU A 219 -13.32 25.01 15.74
C GLU A 219 -14.48 24.88 16.73
N PRO A 220 -15.45 25.82 16.71
CA PRO A 220 -16.66 25.72 17.53
C PRO A 220 -17.48 24.49 17.14
N GLY A 221 -17.95 23.76 18.15
CA GLY A 221 -18.81 22.58 17.93
C GLY A 221 -18.09 21.25 17.76
N LEU A 222 -16.77 21.24 17.60
CA LEU A 222 -15.98 20.03 17.79
C LEU A 222 -15.94 19.65 19.27
N LYS A 223 -16.43 18.46 19.63
CA LYS A 223 -16.49 18.04 21.03
C LYS A 223 -16.50 16.54 21.19
N PHE A 224 -16.00 16.09 22.32
CA PHE A 224 -16.19 14.71 22.76
C PHE A 224 -17.60 14.50 23.32
N ARG A 225 -18.15 13.31 23.07
CA ARG A 225 -19.34 12.78 23.72
C ARG A 225 -19.17 11.31 24.06
N SER A 226 -19.95 10.81 24.99
CA SER A 226 -20.17 9.38 25.17
C SER A 226 -21.32 8.95 24.27
N SER A 227 -21.17 7.84 23.56
CA SER A 227 -22.28 7.21 22.85
C SER A 227 -23.19 6.45 23.85
N GLU A 228 -24.38 6.05 23.41
CA GLU A 228 -25.31 5.25 24.22
C GLU A 228 -24.73 3.89 24.63
N ASN A 229 -23.92 3.30 23.74
CA ASN A 229 -23.22 2.05 24.00
C ASN A 229 -21.83 2.24 24.65
N GLY A 230 -21.55 3.45 25.18
CA GLY A 230 -20.42 3.72 26.08
C GLY A 230 -19.09 4.03 25.39
N LYS A 231 -19.05 4.34 24.10
CA LYS A 231 -17.82 4.69 23.37
C LYS A 231 -17.45 6.16 23.52
N LEU A 232 -16.15 6.48 23.43
CA LEU A 232 -15.70 7.87 23.26
C LEU A 232 -15.82 8.27 21.80
N VAL A 233 -16.63 9.27 21.51
CA VAL A 233 -16.92 9.77 20.16
C VAL A 233 -16.49 11.22 20.03
N LEU A 234 -15.80 11.55 18.94
CA LEU A 234 -15.60 12.91 18.49
C LEU A 234 -16.70 13.28 17.49
N GLN A 235 -17.49 14.29 17.85
CA GLN A 235 -18.53 14.85 17.02
C GLN A 235 -17.95 16.00 16.19
N ILE A 236 -18.09 15.91 14.87
CA ILE A 236 -17.54 16.87 13.90
C ILE A 236 -18.70 17.58 13.22
N PRO A 237 -18.88 18.88 13.41
CA PRO A 237 -20.04 19.60 12.90
C PRO A 237 -20.00 19.78 11.37
N PRO A 238 -21.15 20.10 10.75
CA PRO A 238 -21.17 20.72 9.43
C PRO A 238 -20.33 22.00 9.43
N SER A 239 -19.68 22.32 8.32
CA SER A 239 -18.90 23.55 8.18
C SER A 239 -18.82 23.97 6.72
N ASP A 240 -18.85 25.26 6.46
CA ASP A 240 -18.59 25.84 5.14
C ASP A 240 -17.08 26.11 4.91
N ASN A 241 -16.24 25.89 5.92
CA ASN A 241 -14.80 26.06 5.88
C ASN A 241 -14.06 24.75 6.15
N LEU A 242 -12.75 24.75 5.89
CA LEU A 242 -11.86 23.67 6.32
C LEU A 242 -11.81 23.61 7.84
N ILE A 243 -11.97 22.43 8.40
CA ILE A 243 -11.82 22.16 9.83
C ILE A 243 -10.42 21.59 10.09
N HIS A 244 -9.66 22.21 10.98
CA HIS A 244 -8.35 21.72 11.41
C HIS A 244 -8.38 21.37 12.90
N PHE A 245 -7.95 20.15 13.22
CA PHE A 245 -7.85 19.73 14.62
C PHE A 245 -6.80 18.62 14.78
N ASN A 246 -6.50 18.33 16.04
CA ASN A 246 -5.65 17.21 16.40
C ASN A 246 -6.28 16.45 17.57
N VAL A 247 -6.28 15.12 17.46
CA VAL A 247 -6.60 14.24 18.58
C VAL A 247 -5.32 13.57 19.04
N ALA A 248 -4.89 13.84 20.25
CA ALA A 248 -3.73 13.19 20.86
C ALA A 248 -4.19 12.05 21.76
N PHE A 249 -3.52 10.92 21.67
CA PHE A 249 -3.79 9.73 22.47
C PHE A 249 -2.52 9.25 23.16
N ALA A 250 -2.62 8.88 24.43
CA ALA A 250 -1.57 8.19 25.16
C ALA A 250 -2.14 7.10 26.05
N HIS A 251 -1.39 5.97 26.18
CA HIS A 251 -1.62 4.97 27.19
C HIS A 251 -0.41 4.96 28.14
N ASP A 252 -0.65 5.21 29.43
CA ASP A 252 0.42 5.38 30.42
C ASP A 252 0.07 4.76 31.76
N GLU A 253 0.41 3.50 31.93
CA GLU A 253 0.22 2.77 33.19
C GLU A 253 1.03 3.35 34.36
N SER A 254 2.09 4.13 34.06
CA SER A 254 2.95 4.75 35.07
C SER A 254 2.41 6.08 35.61
N GLU A 255 1.30 6.55 35.08
CA GLU A 255 0.69 7.86 35.37
C GLU A 255 1.65 9.07 35.21
N SER A 256 2.72 8.91 34.46
CA SER A 256 3.77 9.94 34.29
C SER A 256 3.28 11.20 33.58
N ILE A 257 2.12 11.10 32.91
CA ILE A 257 1.49 12.21 32.17
C ILE A 257 0.17 12.68 32.79
N LYS A 258 -0.16 12.26 34.03
CA LYS A 258 -1.44 12.55 34.69
C LYS A 258 -1.88 14.01 34.61
N ASN A 259 -0.94 14.93 34.81
CA ASN A 259 -1.18 16.38 34.83
C ASN A 259 -0.49 17.12 33.66
N LYS A 260 -0.07 16.40 32.62
CA LYS A 260 0.61 16.98 31.47
C LYS A 260 -0.34 17.10 30.28
N GLN A 261 -0.08 18.10 29.45
CA GLN A 261 -0.74 18.27 28.16
C GLN A 261 0.28 18.03 27.05
N PRO A 262 -0.11 17.34 25.94
CA PRO A 262 0.75 17.24 24.77
C PRO A 262 0.92 18.60 24.09
N SER A 263 2.01 18.77 23.33
CA SER A 263 2.20 19.97 22.51
C SER A 263 1.04 20.13 21.52
N ASN A 264 0.72 21.39 21.19
CA ASN A 264 -0.27 21.64 20.14
C ASN A 264 0.29 21.18 18.78
N GLN A 265 -0.46 20.35 18.10
CA GLN A 265 -0.10 19.77 16.80
C GLN A 265 -1.16 20.04 15.72
N ILE A 266 -2.05 21.01 15.92
CA ILE A 266 -3.00 21.43 14.87
C ILE A 266 -2.18 21.86 13.65
N ALA A 267 -2.55 21.35 12.47
CA ALA A 267 -1.86 21.61 11.22
C ALA A 267 -2.82 21.72 10.04
N ASN A 268 -2.56 22.68 9.17
CA ASN A 268 -3.21 22.73 7.86
C ASN A 268 -2.48 21.76 6.92
N LEU A 269 -3.04 20.56 6.77
CA LEU A 269 -2.46 19.53 5.89
C LEU A 269 -2.67 19.82 4.40
N ALA A 270 -3.69 20.62 4.05
CA ALA A 270 -3.97 20.97 2.65
C ALA A 270 -2.82 21.77 1.98
N GLY A 271 -2.02 22.48 2.78
CA GLY A 271 -0.82 23.17 2.29
C GLY A 271 0.34 22.24 1.92
N LYS A 272 0.30 20.96 2.34
CA LYS A 272 1.40 20.00 2.19
C LYS A 272 1.20 18.96 1.08
N ILE A 273 0.09 19.02 0.33
CA ILE A 273 -0.26 18.01 -0.68
C ILE A 273 0.11 18.43 -2.11
N LYS A 274 0.99 19.42 -2.28
CA LYS A 274 1.40 19.97 -3.59
C LYS A 274 2.83 19.57 -3.99
N GLY A 275 3.38 18.56 -3.38
CA GLY A 275 4.76 18.14 -3.51
C GLY A 275 5.55 18.32 -2.22
N GLY A 276 6.39 17.35 -1.91
CA GLY A 276 7.25 17.31 -0.74
C GLY A 276 8.74 17.46 -1.09
N PRO A 277 9.62 17.54 -0.10
CA PRO A 277 11.04 17.48 -0.36
C PRO A 277 11.47 16.06 -0.74
N ARG A 278 12.41 15.94 -1.68
CA ARG A 278 12.99 14.65 -2.08
C ARG A 278 13.58 13.92 -0.86
N ARG A 279 13.30 12.63 -0.80
CA ARG A 279 13.81 11.72 0.22
C ARG A 279 15.03 10.93 -0.27
N TRP A 280 14.99 10.46 -1.52
CA TRP A 280 16.03 9.58 -2.07
C TRP A 280 16.98 10.33 -2.99
N LEU A 281 18.00 10.96 -2.37
CA LEU A 281 18.96 11.83 -3.07
C LEU A 281 20.03 11.06 -3.84
N THR A 282 20.27 9.79 -3.50
CA THR A 282 21.35 8.99 -4.09
C THR A 282 20.86 8.27 -5.34
N ALA A 283 21.40 8.63 -6.49
CA ALA A 283 21.27 7.84 -7.71
C ALA A 283 22.41 6.82 -7.82
N HIS A 284 22.15 5.73 -8.52
CA HIS A 284 23.14 4.69 -8.78
C HIS A 284 23.43 4.63 -10.27
N THR A 285 24.71 4.53 -10.65
CA THR A 285 25.12 4.37 -12.04
C THR A 285 25.67 2.96 -12.26
N THR A 286 25.17 2.30 -13.30
CA THR A 286 25.65 0.99 -13.72
C THR A 286 26.11 1.06 -15.18
N LYS A 287 26.95 0.11 -15.58
CA LYS A 287 27.33 -0.07 -16.98
C LYS A 287 26.60 -1.28 -17.54
N GLY A 288 25.84 -1.08 -18.61
CA GLY A 288 25.22 -2.18 -19.34
C GLY A 288 26.23 -2.95 -20.18
N ARG A 289 25.76 -3.98 -20.84
CA ARG A 289 26.56 -4.86 -21.67
C ARG A 289 25.86 -5.03 -23.02
N LEU A 290 26.55 -4.66 -24.09
CA LEU A 290 26.11 -4.89 -25.45
C LEU A 290 26.37 -6.33 -25.85
N ALA A 291 25.51 -6.89 -26.69
CA ALA A 291 25.72 -8.20 -27.27
C ALA A 291 26.95 -8.20 -28.19
N THR A 292 27.77 -9.20 -28.05
CA THR A 292 28.98 -9.42 -28.90
C THR A 292 28.71 -10.31 -30.10
N SER A 293 27.57 -10.99 -30.16
CA SER A 293 27.15 -11.85 -31.26
C SER A 293 25.68 -11.64 -31.58
N THR A 294 25.36 -11.67 -32.86
CA THR A 294 23.97 -11.73 -33.35
C THR A 294 23.54 -13.17 -33.47
N PHE A 295 22.55 -13.59 -32.69
CA PHE A 295 21.77 -14.78 -33.05
C PHE A 295 20.86 -14.39 -34.22
N GLN A 296 20.61 -15.26 -35.17
CA GLN A 296 19.87 -14.93 -36.39
C GLN A 296 18.60 -14.13 -36.10
N GLY A 297 18.63 -12.83 -36.39
CA GLY A 297 17.50 -11.93 -36.29
C GLY A 297 17.28 -11.19 -34.94
N TYR A 298 18.05 -11.50 -33.88
CA TYR A 298 17.89 -10.85 -32.57
C TYR A 298 19.22 -10.44 -31.95
N VAL A 299 19.23 -9.27 -31.31
CA VAL A 299 20.33 -8.78 -30.49
C VAL A 299 19.82 -8.58 -29.07
N MET A 300 20.57 -8.99 -28.06
CA MET A 300 20.17 -8.89 -26.67
C MET A 300 21.24 -8.13 -25.87
N ASP A 301 20.95 -6.87 -25.62
CA ASP A 301 21.74 -6.04 -24.70
C ASP A 301 21.24 -6.21 -23.26
N SER A 302 22.10 -5.96 -22.28
CA SER A 302 21.77 -6.13 -20.87
C SER A 302 21.96 -4.83 -20.11
N ILE A 303 20.98 -4.47 -19.29
CA ILE A 303 21.08 -3.39 -18.31
C ILE A 303 21.40 -4.00 -16.95
N THR A 304 22.52 -3.58 -16.36
CA THR A 304 22.94 -4.07 -15.05
C THR A 304 22.12 -3.43 -13.94
N VAL A 305 21.52 -4.27 -13.10
CA VAL A 305 20.73 -3.86 -11.95
C VAL A 305 21.63 -3.51 -10.76
N PRO A 306 21.41 -2.38 -10.03
CA PRO A 306 22.21 -2.00 -8.86
C PRO A 306 21.81 -2.85 -7.66
N LEU A 307 22.30 -4.09 -7.58
CA LEU A 307 21.97 -5.03 -6.49
C LEU A 307 22.42 -4.50 -5.12
N LYS A 308 23.55 -3.78 -5.06
CA LYS A 308 23.97 -3.02 -3.90
C LYS A 308 23.58 -1.58 -4.10
N ASN A 309 22.73 -1.07 -3.24
CA ASN A 309 22.23 0.30 -3.33
C ASN A 309 22.09 0.94 -1.94
N ALA A 310 22.03 2.26 -1.89
CA ALA A 310 22.02 3.06 -0.65
C ALA A 310 20.77 2.79 0.24
N TYR A 311 19.73 2.18 -0.30
CA TYR A 311 18.44 1.99 0.37
C TYR A 311 18.23 0.57 0.87
N ASN A 312 19.20 -0.31 0.73
CA ASN A 312 19.08 -1.75 0.98
C ASN A 312 17.86 -2.36 0.27
N SER A 313 17.50 -1.80 -0.88
CA SER A 313 16.37 -2.24 -1.67
C SER A 313 16.70 -3.57 -2.34
N TRP A 314 15.83 -4.56 -2.17
CA TRP A 314 15.97 -5.82 -2.88
C TRP A 314 15.49 -5.69 -4.32
N MET A 315 16.44 -5.68 -5.25
CA MET A 315 16.20 -5.44 -6.68
C MET A 315 15.63 -6.67 -7.41
N ARG A 316 14.65 -7.35 -6.82
CA ARG A 316 13.87 -8.39 -7.47
C ARG A 316 12.85 -7.73 -8.41
N THR A 317 13.27 -7.49 -9.65
CA THR A 317 12.47 -6.81 -10.67
C THR A 317 11.19 -7.57 -10.99
N SER A 318 10.07 -6.85 -11.12
CA SER A 318 8.74 -7.43 -11.29
C SER A 318 7.94 -6.84 -12.45
N SER A 319 8.16 -5.58 -12.79
CA SER A 319 7.42 -4.90 -13.86
C SER A 319 8.23 -3.81 -14.53
N LEU A 320 7.87 -3.47 -15.77
CA LEU A 320 8.57 -2.51 -16.61
C LEU A 320 7.56 -1.63 -17.36
N ALA A 321 7.88 -0.33 -17.49
CA ALA A 321 7.14 0.58 -18.37
C ALA A 321 8.06 1.66 -18.94
N PHE A 322 8.03 1.88 -20.26
CA PHE A 322 8.78 2.96 -20.89
C PHE A 322 7.96 4.26 -20.90
N PHE A 323 8.64 5.35 -20.58
CA PHE A 323 8.14 6.69 -20.83
C PHE A 323 8.36 7.05 -22.31
N PRO A 324 7.56 8.00 -22.88
CA PRO A 324 7.74 8.45 -24.26
C PRO A 324 9.13 9.06 -24.54
N ASP A 325 9.83 9.55 -23.53
CA ASP A 325 11.18 10.13 -23.63
C ASP A 325 12.30 9.08 -23.57
N GLY A 326 11.97 7.79 -23.50
CA GLY A 326 12.91 6.67 -23.47
C GLY A 326 13.40 6.27 -22.08
N ARG A 327 13.00 6.96 -21.01
CA ARG A 327 13.24 6.48 -19.64
C ARG A 327 12.44 5.22 -19.37
N LEU A 328 12.95 4.37 -18.49
CA LEU A 328 12.33 3.12 -18.12
C LEU A 328 11.96 3.14 -16.62
N ALA A 329 10.70 2.91 -16.31
CA ALA A 329 10.30 2.58 -14.95
C ALA A 329 10.49 1.07 -14.70
N VAL A 330 11.11 0.74 -13.56
CA VAL A 330 11.36 -0.63 -13.12
C VAL A 330 10.75 -0.81 -11.73
N GLY A 331 9.73 -1.66 -11.64
CA GLY A 331 9.14 -2.09 -10.37
C GLY A 331 9.91 -3.26 -9.77
N THR A 332 9.90 -3.36 -8.45
CA THR A 332 10.44 -4.51 -7.72
C THR A 332 9.35 -5.19 -6.92
N LEU A 333 9.39 -6.52 -6.81
CA LEU A 333 8.42 -7.30 -6.02
C LEU A 333 8.23 -6.73 -4.59
N PRO A 334 9.29 -6.33 -3.88
CA PRO A 334 9.13 -5.73 -2.57
C PRO A 334 8.45 -4.34 -2.55
N GLY A 335 8.24 -3.69 -3.70
CA GLY A 335 7.43 -2.48 -3.80
C GLY A 335 8.15 -1.18 -4.06
N ASP A 336 9.37 -1.22 -4.57
CA ASP A 336 10.06 -0.03 -5.07
C ASP A 336 9.78 0.19 -6.54
N VAL A 337 9.83 1.44 -6.95
CA VAL A 337 9.87 1.86 -8.36
C VAL A 337 11.10 2.70 -8.59
N TRP A 338 11.84 2.35 -9.63
CA TRP A 338 13.04 3.05 -10.05
C TRP A 338 12.85 3.61 -11.45
N ILE A 339 13.31 4.85 -11.68
CA ILE A 339 13.39 5.44 -13.00
C ILE A 339 14.82 5.25 -13.51
N VAL A 340 14.94 4.65 -14.66
CA VAL A 340 16.20 4.32 -15.33
C VAL A 340 16.36 5.23 -16.54
N SER A 341 17.47 5.93 -16.59
CA SER A 341 17.84 6.84 -17.68
C SER A 341 19.20 6.50 -18.25
N GLY A 342 19.59 7.14 -19.35
CA GLY A 342 20.87 6.86 -20.01
C GLY A 342 20.87 5.53 -20.80
N ILE A 343 19.71 5.00 -21.15
CA ILE A 343 19.55 3.83 -22.02
C ILE A 343 19.80 4.30 -23.46
N ASN A 344 21.01 4.12 -23.92
CA ASN A 344 21.47 4.49 -25.26
C ASN A 344 22.29 3.38 -25.91
N ASN A 345 22.75 3.61 -27.13
CA ASN A 345 23.43 2.59 -27.94
C ASN A 345 24.71 2.02 -27.34
N ASN A 346 25.32 2.61 -26.33
CA ASN A 346 26.55 2.11 -25.71
C ASN A 346 26.37 1.61 -24.28
N LEU A 347 25.25 1.91 -23.63
CA LEU A 347 24.89 1.56 -22.24
C LEU A 347 26.01 1.84 -21.21
N SER A 348 26.87 2.84 -21.50
CA SER A 348 28.07 3.08 -20.69
C SER A 348 27.78 3.70 -19.32
N GLN A 349 26.65 4.42 -19.22
CA GLN A 349 26.20 5.09 -18.00
C GLN A 349 24.67 5.00 -17.90
N VAL A 350 24.19 3.97 -17.22
CA VAL A 350 22.76 3.79 -16.95
C VAL A 350 22.48 4.22 -15.53
N THR A 351 21.69 5.27 -15.36
CA THR A 351 21.40 5.88 -14.06
C THR A 351 20.07 5.38 -13.52
N TRP A 352 20.06 4.94 -12.27
CA TRP A 352 18.91 4.45 -11.54
C TRP A 352 18.58 5.42 -10.42
N GLN A 353 17.41 6.05 -10.48
CA GLN A 353 16.87 6.93 -9.45
C GLN A 353 15.65 6.28 -8.82
N ARG A 354 15.63 6.15 -7.50
CA ARG A 354 14.45 5.65 -6.80
C ARG A 354 13.34 6.71 -6.90
N PHE A 355 12.18 6.31 -7.40
CA PHE A 355 11.04 7.18 -7.67
C PHE A 355 9.94 7.01 -6.63
N ALA A 356 9.68 5.76 -6.22
CA ALA A 356 8.66 5.42 -5.24
C ALA A 356 9.08 4.20 -4.42
N ALA A 357 8.51 4.07 -3.22
CA ALA A 357 8.63 2.89 -2.37
C ALA A 357 7.34 2.62 -1.62
N GLY A 358 7.25 1.48 -0.94
CA GLY A 358 6.09 1.18 -0.10
C GLY A 358 4.87 0.69 -0.87
N LEU A 359 5.00 0.40 -2.16
CA LEU A 359 4.05 -0.41 -2.90
C LEU A 359 4.24 -1.88 -2.51
N TYR A 360 3.22 -2.70 -2.62
CA TYR A 360 3.32 -4.12 -2.36
C TYR A 360 3.03 -4.89 -3.65
N GLU A 361 4.04 -5.58 -4.17
CA GLU A 361 3.94 -6.40 -5.38
C GLU A 361 3.41 -5.61 -6.60
N PRO A 362 4.12 -4.56 -7.07
CA PRO A 362 3.79 -3.90 -8.33
C PRO A 362 4.17 -4.82 -9.49
N LEU A 363 3.26 -5.72 -9.88
CA LEU A 363 3.53 -6.77 -10.87
C LEU A 363 3.14 -6.39 -12.30
N GLY A 364 2.68 -5.17 -12.51
CA GLY A 364 2.41 -4.59 -13.82
C GLY A 364 2.42 -3.08 -13.77
N MET A 365 2.99 -2.44 -14.77
CA MET A 365 3.05 -0.98 -14.89
C MET A 365 2.81 -0.52 -16.31
N LYS A 366 2.21 0.67 -16.46
CA LYS A 366 2.08 1.42 -17.72
C LYS A 366 2.26 2.90 -17.46
N VAL A 367 2.79 3.60 -18.44
CA VAL A 367 2.73 5.08 -18.47
C VAL A 367 1.50 5.47 -19.26
N VAL A 368 0.56 6.16 -18.61
CA VAL A 368 -0.70 6.61 -19.20
C VAL A 368 -0.78 8.13 -19.05
N ASP A 369 -0.88 8.86 -20.15
CA ASP A 369 -0.90 10.32 -20.16
C ASP A 369 0.26 10.96 -19.36
N GLY A 370 1.44 10.35 -19.44
CA GLY A 370 2.64 10.80 -18.73
C GLY A 370 2.72 10.36 -17.26
N VAL A 371 1.66 9.76 -16.69
CA VAL A 371 1.60 9.32 -15.30
C VAL A 371 1.93 7.82 -15.21
N LEU A 372 2.87 7.47 -14.35
CA LEU A 372 3.18 6.06 -14.08
C LEU A 372 2.07 5.43 -13.25
N THR A 373 1.46 4.39 -13.82
CA THR A 373 0.36 3.64 -13.23
C THR A 373 0.79 2.20 -12.99
N ALA A 374 0.53 1.68 -11.79
CA ALA A 374 0.92 0.33 -11.38
C ALA A 374 -0.29 -0.45 -10.84
N ILE A 375 -0.40 -1.72 -11.20
CA ILE A 375 -1.24 -2.67 -10.47
C ILE A 375 -0.43 -3.22 -9.29
N THR A 376 -1.01 -3.19 -8.13
CA THR A 376 -0.48 -3.76 -6.90
C THR A 376 -1.48 -4.74 -6.31
N ARG A 377 -1.17 -5.34 -5.16
CA ARG A 377 -2.14 -6.17 -4.48
C ARG A 377 -3.32 -5.31 -4.00
N GLY A 378 -4.51 -5.53 -4.57
CA GLY A 378 -5.76 -4.90 -4.18
C GLY A 378 -6.03 -3.51 -4.74
N ARG A 379 -5.20 -2.96 -5.68
CA ARG A 379 -5.48 -1.65 -6.27
C ARG A 379 -4.66 -1.32 -7.51
N ILE A 380 -5.17 -0.35 -8.29
CA ILE A 380 -4.38 0.39 -9.27
C ILE A 380 -3.96 1.71 -8.61
N VAL A 381 -2.64 1.98 -8.62
CA VAL A 381 -2.05 3.20 -8.07
C VAL A 381 -1.50 4.04 -9.22
N LYS A 382 -1.79 5.36 -9.21
CA LYS A 382 -1.10 6.34 -10.05
C LYS A 382 -0.08 7.10 -9.19
N LEU A 383 1.13 7.23 -9.70
CA LEU A 383 2.25 7.87 -9.03
C LEU A 383 2.49 9.23 -9.65
N HIS A 384 2.20 10.29 -8.89
CA HIS A 384 2.32 11.67 -9.35
C HIS A 384 3.55 12.32 -8.74
N ASP A 385 4.34 12.97 -9.59
CA ASP A 385 5.45 13.85 -9.22
C ASP A 385 4.99 15.28 -9.52
N TYR A 386 4.48 16.00 -8.51
CA TYR A 386 3.85 17.32 -8.70
C TYR A 386 4.86 18.45 -8.80
N ASN A 387 6.03 18.29 -8.23
CA ASN A 387 7.10 19.30 -8.22
C ASN A 387 8.21 19.01 -9.25
N ASN A 388 8.11 17.88 -9.99
CA ASN A 388 9.04 17.42 -11.02
C ASN A 388 10.47 17.22 -10.49
N ASP A 389 10.61 16.74 -9.26
CA ASP A 389 11.92 16.48 -8.66
C ASP A 389 12.42 15.04 -8.90
N GLY A 390 11.61 14.20 -9.53
CA GLY A 390 11.93 12.80 -9.84
C GLY A 390 11.59 11.84 -8.70
N GLU A 391 10.70 12.23 -7.78
CA GLU A 391 10.14 11.40 -6.72
C GLU A 391 8.61 11.53 -6.69
N ALA A 392 7.91 10.44 -6.40
CA ALA A 392 6.44 10.48 -6.35
C ALA A 392 5.96 11.19 -5.08
N ASP A 393 5.20 12.27 -5.27
CA ASP A 393 4.58 13.07 -4.20
C ASP A 393 3.23 12.55 -3.77
N PHE A 394 2.49 11.89 -4.66
CA PHE A 394 1.17 11.34 -4.38
C PHE A 394 1.00 9.95 -4.96
N TYR A 395 0.62 9.04 -4.11
CA TYR A 395 0.26 7.67 -4.42
C TYR A 395 -1.26 7.60 -4.48
N GLU A 396 -1.82 7.98 -5.63
CA GLU A 396 -3.28 7.99 -5.83
C GLU A 396 -3.82 6.57 -5.87
N ALA A 397 -4.79 6.26 -5.02
CA ALA A 397 -5.57 5.05 -5.11
C ALA A 397 -6.63 5.22 -6.22
N PHE A 398 -6.23 5.05 -7.47
CA PHE A 398 -7.10 5.24 -8.62
C PHE A 398 -8.26 4.24 -8.63
N PHE A 399 -7.97 2.99 -8.33
CA PHE A 399 -8.97 1.93 -8.16
C PHE A 399 -8.63 1.11 -6.92
N ASN A 400 -9.63 0.83 -6.08
CA ASN A 400 -9.53 -0.07 -4.94
C ASN A 400 -10.38 -1.30 -5.18
N GLU A 401 -9.81 -2.50 -5.00
CA GLU A 401 -10.59 -3.75 -5.04
C GLU A 401 -11.45 -3.87 -3.78
N ASP A 402 -12.68 -4.35 -3.95
CA ASP A 402 -13.63 -4.61 -2.86
C ASP A 402 -13.20 -5.80 -2.00
N GLU A 403 -12.51 -6.76 -2.61
CA GLU A 403 -12.10 -8.03 -2.03
C GLU A 403 -10.58 -8.22 -2.16
N PRO A 404 -9.73 -7.40 -1.48
CA PRO A 404 -8.30 -7.62 -1.52
C PRO A 404 -7.95 -8.96 -0.86
N ASP A 405 -7.36 -9.87 -1.64
CA ASP A 405 -7.09 -11.24 -1.19
C ASP A 405 -5.94 -11.28 -0.17
N LYS A 406 -6.09 -12.15 0.82
CA LYS A 406 -5.09 -12.43 1.86
C LYS A 406 -4.20 -13.63 1.56
N GLY A 407 -4.47 -14.36 0.48
CA GLY A 407 -3.72 -15.56 0.10
C GLY A 407 -2.26 -15.25 -0.17
N TRP A 408 -1.37 -16.10 0.31
CA TRP A 408 0.07 -15.96 0.07
C TRP A 408 0.44 -16.08 -1.42
N HIS A 409 -0.41 -16.67 -2.23
CA HIS A 409 -0.25 -16.89 -3.66
C HIS A 409 -1.34 -16.18 -4.49
N ALA A 410 -1.95 -15.16 -3.91
CA ALA A 410 -2.94 -14.33 -4.58
C ALA A 410 -2.25 -13.07 -5.13
N TYR A 411 -2.12 -13.00 -6.45
CA TYR A 411 -1.44 -11.91 -7.15
C TYR A 411 -2.38 -11.26 -8.16
N ASN A 412 -2.15 -9.96 -8.38
CA ASN A 412 -2.64 -9.22 -9.53
C ASN A 412 -1.46 -9.01 -10.49
N PHE A 413 -1.53 -9.62 -11.66
CA PHE A 413 -0.43 -9.62 -12.62
C PHE A 413 -0.69 -8.70 -13.79
N ASP A 414 0.38 -8.02 -14.17
CA ASP A 414 0.49 -7.19 -15.36
C ASP A 414 -0.58 -6.08 -15.43
N LEU A 415 -0.44 -5.15 -16.34
CA LEU A 415 -1.39 -4.06 -16.53
C LEU A 415 -1.43 -3.71 -18.02
N GLU A 416 -2.61 -3.70 -18.62
CA GLU A 416 -2.81 -3.26 -20.00
C GLU A 416 -3.91 -2.21 -20.08
N VAL A 417 -3.86 -1.36 -21.12
CA VAL A 417 -4.82 -0.28 -21.33
C VAL A 417 -5.56 -0.50 -22.65
N GLY A 418 -6.88 -0.57 -22.58
CA GLY A 418 -7.75 -0.71 -23.72
C GLY A 418 -7.83 0.55 -24.58
N LYS A 419 -8.43 0.43 -25.76
CA LYS A 419 -8.68 1.58 -26.64
C LYS A 419 -9.66 2.58 -26.05
N ASP A 420 -10.52 2.13 -25.13
CA ASP A 420 -11.52 2.90 -24.41
C ASP A 420 -10.97 3.53 -23.11
N GLY A 421 -9.66 3.41 -22.86
CA GLY A 421 -9.01 3.88 -21.64
C GLY A 421 -9.20 2.96 -20.43
N SER A 422 -9.95 1.87 -20.54
CA SER A 422 -10.11 0.88 -19.46
C SER A 422 -8.81 0.17 -19.18
N PHE A 423 -8.59 -0.19 -17.92
CA PHE A 423 -7.43 -0.97 -17.48
C PHE A 423 -7.79 -2.46 -17.38
N TYR A 424 -6.81 -3.31 -17.66
CA TYR A 424 -6.96 -4.76 -17.58
C TYR A 424 -5.78 -5.36 -16.81
N TYR A 425 -6.07 -6.28 -15.89
CA TYR A 425 -5.06 -7.07 -15.19
C TYR A 425 -5.53 -8.50 -14.95
N GLY A 426 -4.58 -9.43 -14.81
CA GLY A 426 -4.84 -10.82 -14.48
C GLY A 426 -4.87 -11.06 -12.98
N ARG A 427 -5.90 -11.77 -12.49
CA ARG A 427 -6.07 -12.14 -11.10
C ARG A 427 -5.90 -13.64 -10.92
N THR A 428 -5.05 -14.08 -9.99
CA THR A 428 -4.82 -15.51 -9.74
C THR A 428 -6.05 -16.20 -9.16
N GLY A 429 -6.23 -17.49 -9.46
CA GLY A 429 -7.38 -18.25 -9.02
C GLY A 429 -7.06 -19.47 -8.17
N GLY A 430 -5.89 -20.06 -8.35
CA GLY A 430 -5.57 -21.39 -7.78
C GLY A 430 -5.55 -21.48 -6.26
N PHE A 431 -5.31 -20.36 -5.56
CA PHE A 431 -5.18 -20.30 -4.09
C PHE A 431 -5.85 -19.05 -3.52
N SER A 432 -6.67 -18.38 -4.30
CA SER A 432 -7.36 -17.14 -3.93
C SER A 432 -8.65 -17.42 -3.17
N GLN A 433 -9.10 -16.41 -2.44
CA GLN A 433 -10.39 -16.41 -1.72
C GLN A 433 -11.37 -15.39 -2.32
N TRP A 434 -11.15 -14.95 -3.55
CA TRP A 434 -12.08 -14.09 -4.26
C TRP A 434 -13.40 -14.81 -4.57
N SER A 435 -14.49 -14.08 -4.57
CA SER A 435 -15.81 -14.62 -4.96
C SER A 435 -15.83 -15.15 -6.40
N VAL A 436 -15.02 -14.55 -7.30
CA VAL A 436 -14.74 -15.05 -8.64
C VAL A 436 -13.23 -15.31 -8.77
N PRO A 437 -12.75 -16.52 -8.49
CA PRO A 437 -11.34 -16.83 -8.53
C PRO A 437 -10.82 -16.93 -9.96
N GLY A 438 -9.65 -16.34 -10.18
CA GLY A 438 -8.89 -16.45 -11.43
C GLY A 438 -9.58 -15.83 -12.65
N GLY A 439 -9.27 -14.60 -12.96
CA GLY A 439 -9.88 -13.93 -14.09
C GLY A 439 -9.07 -12.75 -14.63
N VAL A 440 -9.56 -12.20 -15.72
CA VAL A 440 -9.13 -10.88 -16.18
C VAL A 440 -10.11 -9.86 -15.66
N VAL A 441 -9.61 -8.90 -14.89
CA VAL A 441 -10.39 -7.78 -14.38
C VAL A 441 -10.27 -6.62 -15.35
N LYS A 442 -11.43 -6.10 -15.78
CA LYS A 442 -11.54 -4.84 -16.50
C LYS A 442 -11.96 -3.74 -15.52
N VAL A 443 -11.20 -2.67 -15.45
CA VAL A 443 -11.51 -1.47 -14.65
C VAL A 443 -11.84 -0.33 -15.62
N SER A 444 -12.92 0.39 -15.37
CA SER A 444 -13.33 1.54 -16.19
C SER A 444 -12.25 2.64 -16.23
N ALA A 445 -12.26 3.44 -17.29
CA ALA A 445 -11.28 4.51 -17.50
C ALA A 445 -11.24 5.56 -16.38
N ASP A 446 -12.33 5.70 -15.62
CA ASP A 446 -12.44 6.58 -14.44
C ASP A 446 -12.11 5.89 -13.10
N GLY A 447 -11.75 4.60 -13.13
CA GLY A 447 -11.38 3.84 -11.93
C GLY A 447 -12.54 3.46 -11.00
N LYS A 448 -13.81 3.71 -11.38
CA LYS A 448 -14.95 3.56 -10.47
C LYS A 448 -15.64 2.21 -10.53
N LYS A 449 -15.48 1.48 -11.62
CA LYS A 449 -16.16 0.20 -11.83
C LYS A 449 -15.19 -0.86 -12.28
N SER A 450 -15.36 -2.06 -11.78
CA SER A 450 -14.63 -3.23 -12.24
C SER A 450 -15.58 -4.37 -12.62
N THR A 451 -15.12 -5.22 -13.52
CA THR A 451 -15.83 -6.42 -13.97
C THR A 451 -14.83 -7.52 -14.29
N VAL A 452 -15.08 -8.73 -13.84
CA VAL A 452 -14.31 -9.90 -14.25
C VAL A 452 -14.86 -10.37 -15.60
N ILE A 453 -14.03 -10.30 -16.65
CA ILE A 453 -14.46 -10.58 -18.05
C ILE A 453 -14.10 -11.98 -18.53
N GLY A 454 -13.58 -12.82 -17.69
CA GLY A 454 -13.29 -14.22 -17.95
C GLY A 454 -12.76 -14.85 -16.68
N ALA A 455 -13.10 -16.09 -16.43
CA ALA A 455 -12.78 -16.80 -15.20
C ALA A 455 -12.04 -18.14 -15.47
N GLY A 456 -11.61 -18.80 -14.39
CA GLY A 456 -10.94 -20.09 -14.51
C GLY A 456 -9.50 -20.01 -14.96
N LEU A 457 -8.80 -18.92 -14.62
CA LEU A 457 -7.34 -18.81 -14.72
C LEU A 457 -6.70 -19.30 -13.42
N ARG A 458 -5.60 -20.01 -13.51
CA ARG A 458 -4.88 -20.49 -12.32
C ARG A 458 -3.92 -19.44 -11.79
N VAL A 459 -2.91 -19.10 -12.60
CA VAL A 459 -1.89 -18.09 -12.27
C VAL A 459 -1.55 -17.36 -13.57
N PRO A 460 -2.42 -16.45 -14.03
CA PRO A 460 -2.15 -15.68 -15.24
C PRO A 460 -0.95 -14.79 -15.04
N ASN A 461 -0.08 -14.74 -16.06
CA ASN A 461 1.08 -13.85 -16.06
C ASN A 461 1.41 -13.47 -17.51
N GLY A 462 1.67 -12.19 -17.74
CA GLY A 462 1.93 -11.65 -19.08
C GLY A 462 0.63 -11.38 -19.85
N ILE A 463 0.10 -10.16 -19.69
CA ILE A 463 -1.03 -9.65 -20.45
C ILE A 463 -0.50 -8.88 -21.66
N GLY A 464 -1.14 -9.06 -22.80
CA GLY A 464 -0.90 -8.29 -24.00
C GLY A 464 -2.17 -7.85 -24.68
N LYS A 465 -2.07 -6.86 -25.55
CA LYS A 465 -3.18 -6.35 -26.35
C LYS A 465 -2.91 -6.60 -27.84
N LEU A 466 -3.84 -7.26 -28.50
CA LEU A 466 -3.79 -7.42 -29.96
C LEU A 466 -4.11 -6.10 -30.69
N PRO A 467 -3.72 -5.96 -31.97
CA PRO A 467 -4.04 -4.75 -32.75
C PRO A 467 -5.54 -4.43 -32.85
N ASP A 468 -6.40 -5.45 -32.79
CA ASP A 468 -7.85 -5.30 -32.76
C ASP A 468 -8.40 -4.88 -31.38
N GLY A 469 -7.57 -4.88 -30.34
CA GLY A 469 -7.92 -4.46 -28.97
C GLY A 469 -8.27 -5.63 -28.05
N ARG A 470 -8.30 -6.88 -28.52
CA ARG A 470 -8.52 -8.03 -27.66
C ARG A 470 -7.33 -8.25 -26.73
N ILE A 471 -7.63 -8.71 -25.51
CA ILE A 471 -6.62 -8.98 -24.49
C ILE A 471 -6.16 -10.43 -24.58
N THR A 472 -4.87 -10.64 -24.63
CA THR A 472 -4.22 -11.95 -24.52
C THR A 472 -3.56 -12.10 -23.17
N LEU A 473 -3.41 -13.33 -22.73
CA LEU A 473 -2.70 -13.63 -21.48
C LEU A 473 -2.08 -15.04 -21.55
N GLY A 474 -0.93 -15.17 -20.87
CA GLY A 474 -0.37 -16.46 -20.53
C GLY A 474 -0.96 -16.99 -19.23
N ASP A 475 -1.21 -18.28 -19.14
CA ASP A 475 -1.65 -18.93 -17.91
C ASP A 475 -0.91 -20.23 -17.66
N ASN A 476 -0.74 -20.56 -16.40
CA ASN A 476 -0.16 -21.83 -15.97
C ASN A 476 -1.15 -22.98 -16.17
N GLN A 477 -0.69 -24.24 -16.08
CA GLN A 477 -1.57 -25.41 -16.19
C GLN A 477 -2.74 -25.33 -15.19
N GLY A 478 -3.94 -25.56 -15.66
CA GLY A 478 -5.15 -25.61 -14.87
C GLY A 478 -5.53 -27.03 -14.47
N THR A 479 -6.63 -27.16 -13.71
CA THR A 479 -7.17 -28.45 -13.26
C THR A 479 -7.72 -29.25 -14.41
N TYR A 480 -8.44 -28.61 -15.34
CA TYR A 480 -9.04 -29.27 -16.50
C TYR A 480 -8.15 -29.23 -17.76
N VAL A 481 -7.28 -28.23 -17.85
CA VAL A 481 -6.32 -28.10 -18.94
C VAL A 481 -4.93 -28.17 -18.32
N PRO A 482 -4.30 -29.36 -18.31
CA PRO A 482 -3.03 -29.60 -17.62
C PRO A 482 -1.81 -29.14 -18.45
N ALA A 483 -1.94 -28.02 -19.13
CA ALA A 483 -0.87 -27.41 -19.93
C ALA A 483 -0.86 -25.88 -19.75
N SER A 484 0.33 -25.29 -19.77
CA SER A 484 0.46 -23.83 -19.89
C SER A 484 -0.04 -23.41 -21.27
N LYS A 485 -0.71 -22.27 -21.33
CA LYS A 485 -1.40 -21.80 -22.53
C LYS A 485 -1.35 -20.29 -22.69
N ILE A 486 -1.51 -19.84 -23.92
CA ILE A 486 -1.85 -18.46 -24.25
C ILE A 486 -3.34 -18.43 -24.63
N SER A 487 -4.08 -17.54 -24.00
CA SER A 487 -5.52 -17.39 -24.22
C SER A 487 -5.84 -15.99 -24.69
N ILE A 488 -6.90 -15.85 -25.48
CA ILE A 488 -7.55 -14.57 -25.75
C ILE A 488 -8.77 -14.52 -24.84
N THR A 489 -8.80 -13.53 -23.94
CA THR A 489 -9.94 -13.38 -23.04
C THR A 489 -11.15 -12.80 -23.78
N ARG A 490 -12.32 -13.22 -23.37
CA ARG A 490 -13.62 -12.73 -23.83
C ARG A 490 -14.62 -12.84 -22.69
N PRO A 491 -15.69 -12.03 -22.71
CA PRO A 491 -16.76 -12.16 -21.73
C PRO A 491 -17.27 -13.61 -21.61
N ASP A 492 -17.59 -14.02 -20.40
CA ASP A 492 -18.14 -15.33 -20.04
C ASP A 492 -17.27 -16.54 -20.43
N ALA A 493 -15.98 -16.33 -20.72
CA ALA A 493 -15.07 -17.41 -21.01
C ALA A 493 -14.59 -18.10 -19.71
N PHE A 494 -14.59 -19.44 -19.74
CA PHE A 494 -13.91 -20.27 -18.75
C PHE A 494 -12.58 -20.80 -19.30
N HIS A 495 -11.49 -20.56 -18.59
CA HIS A 495 -10.13 -20.82 -19.05
C HIS A 495 -9.51 -22.12 -18.51
N GLY A 496 -10.31 -23.00 -17.86
CA GLY A 496 -9.90 -24.38 -17.56
C GLY A 496 -9.21 -24.60 -16.21
N ALA A 497 -9.15 -23.62 -15.33
CA ALA A 497 -8.79 -23.83 -13.92
C ALA A 497 -10.03 -23.59 -13.05
N GLY A 498 -10.48 -24.61 -12.33
CA GLY A 498 -11.54 -24.52 -11.33
C GLY A 498 -10.96 -24.55 -9.93
N SER A 499 -11.51 -23.78 -9.01
CA SER A 499 -11.32 -24.05 -7.59
C SER A 499 -12.29 -25.18 -7.18
N TRP A 500 -11.92 -25.97 -6.19
CA TRP A 500 -12.80 -27.04 -5.65
C TRP A 500 -14.15 -26.52 -5.13
N THR A 501 -14.27 -25.22 -4.89
CA THR A 501 -15.49 -24.53 -4.42
C THR A 501 -16.47 -24.19 -5.53
N CYS A 502 -16.10 -24.25 -6.81
CA CYS A 502 -17.00 -23.99 -7.94
C CYS A 502 -17.69 -25.27 -8.49
N LEU A 503 -17.49 -26.43 -7.88
CA LEU A 503 -18.01 -27.73 -8.31
C LEU A 503 -19.14 -28.27 -7.40
N LEU A 504 -19.61 -27.49 -6.45
CA LEU A 504 -20.78 -27.75 -5.63
C LEU A 504 -21.76 -26.57 -5.79
#